data_fb658c1467e98a5be76dc9d53dee60ba
#
_entry.id   fb658c1467e98a5be76dc9d53dee60ba
#
_cell.length_a   1.000
_cell.length_b   1.000
_cell.length_c   1.000
_cell.angle_alpha   90.00
_cell.angle_beta   90.00
_cell.angle_gamma   90.00
#
_symmetry.space_group_name_H-M   'P 1'
#
loop_
_entity.id
_entity.type
_entity.pdbx_description
1 polymer ?
#
loop_
_entity_poly.entity_id
_entity_poly.type
_entity_poly.pdbx_seq_one_letter_code
_entity_poly.pdbx_strand_id
1 'polypeptide(L)'
;YGTCVAIQINHAGASAVSARTNMQPVSASDVPSKEGGEIPRPLTVEEIHHIVKKYGEAAKRAQAAGFDAVEIHAGHSYLISQFLSPLTNKRTDEFGGSVENRTRFCRMVIEEVRKQVGPFFPILLRLSADELIEGGNTLEDTLEYLEYVQDEIDIFDVSCGLNGSIQYQIDANYMKDGWRSYMPKAVKEKFGKPCISMGNIRDPKVAEQILADGDADLIGMGRGLIAEPAWVNKVAAGKECDLRKCISCNIGCAGNRIGFNRPIRCTVNPSVLEGDVYKKQHVNKNCNVVVIGGGTAGLEAAC
;
A
#
# COMPACT_ATOMS: atom_id res chain seq x y z
N TYR A 1 -15.44 -6.81 16.52
CA TYR A 1 -14.49 -7.91 16.26
C TYR A 1 -13.17 -7.74 17.01
N GLY A 2 -12.91 -6.59 17.68
CA GLY A 2 -11.69 -6.34 18.45
C GLY A 2 -10.42 -6.14 17.58
N THR A 3 -10.58 -5.86 16.29
CA THR A 3 -9.46 -5.62 15.36
C THR A 3 -8.99 -4.17 15.47
N CYS A 4 -7.69 -3.96 15.60
CA CYS A 4 -7.10 -2.63 15.50
C CYS A 4 -7.25 -2.07 14.08
N VAL A 5 -7.56 -0.79 13.98
CA VAL A 5 -7.80 -0.10 12.70
C VAL A 5 -6.87 1.09 12.56
N ALA A 6 -5.96 1.02 11.60
CA ALA A 6 -5.14 2.16 11.19
C ALA A 6 -5.75 2.88 9.98
N ILE A 7 -5.64 4.20 9.93
CA ILE A 7 -5.99 4.98 8.75
C ILE A 7 -4.73 5.48 8.05
N GLN A 8 -4.66 5.28 6.74
CA GLN A 8 -3.58 5.84 5.93
C GLN A 8 -3.92 7.27 5.49
N ILE A 9 -3.03 8.21 5.77
CA ILE A 9 -3.11 9.60 5.30
C ILE A 9 -2.13 9.84 4.17
N ASN A 10 -2.58 10.54 3.13
CA ASN A 10 -1.82 10.72 1.90
C ASN A 10 -2.17 12.05 1.21
N HIS A 11 -1.22 12.57 0.43
CA HIS A 11 -1.41 13.64 -0.54
C HIS A 11 -0.94 13.16 -1.92
N ALA A 12 -1.81 13.23 -2.90
CA ALA A 12 -1.54 12.64 -4.23
C ALA A 12 -0.35 13.30 -4.96
N GLY A 13 -0.07 14.57 -4.68
CA GLY A 13 1.01 15.28 -5.38
C GLY A 13 0.79 15.31 -6.89
N ALA A 14 1.85 15.08 -7.67
CA ALA A 14 1.81 14.96 -9.13
C ALA A 14 0.92 13.81 -9.65
N SER A 15 0.51 12.88 -8.79
CA SER A 15 -0.43 11.81 -9.15
C SER A 15 -1.90 12.24 -9.09
N ALA A 16 -2.19 13.49 -8.67
CA ALA A 16 -3.53 14.07 -8.78
C ALA A 16 -3.90 14.31 -10.26
N VAL A 17 -5.20 14.37 -10.52
CA VAL A 17 -5.73 14.62 -11.87
C VAL A 17 -6.57 15.89 -11.83
N SER A 18 -6.18 16.92 -12.59
CA SER A 18 -6.82 18.23 -12.58
C SER A 18 -8.32 18.18 -12.91
N ALA A 19 -8.72 17.28 -13.81
CA ALA A 19 -10.13 17.05 -14.13
C ALA A 19 -10.99 16.55 -12.95
N ARG A 20 -10.37 16.06 -11.86
CA ARG A 20 -11.07 15.61 -10.65
C ARG A 20 -10.98 16.60 -9.51
N THR A 21 -9.87 17.33 -9.42
CA THR A 21 -9.60 18.25 -8.31
C THR A 21 -9.96 19.69 -8.65
N ASN A 22 -10.17 20.00 -9.95
CA ASN A 22 -10.28 21.36 -10.51
C ASN A 22 -9.05 22.24 -10.20
N MET A 23 -7.89 21.61 -9.93
CA MET A 23 -6.64 22.30 -9.61
C MET A 23 -5.48 21.62 -10.31
N GLN A 24 -4.47 22.40 -10.74
CA GLN A 24 -3.23 21.85 -11.22
C GLN A 24 -2.57 21.01 -10.12
N PRO A 25 -2.05 19.80 -10.43
CA PRO A 25 -1.27 19.03 -9.48
C PRO A 25 -0.09 19.82 -8.93
N VAL A 26 0.33 19.50 -7.71
CA VAL A 26 1.51 20.09 -7.06
C VAL A 26 2.51 18.99 -6.70
N SER A 27 3.82 19.32 -6.65
CA SER A 27 4.86 18.34 -6.34
C SER A 27 6.12 19.05 -5.78
N ALA A 28 7.17 18.26 -5.54
CA ALA A 28 8.50 18.79 -5.25
C ALA A 28 9.04 19.66 -6.40
N SER A 29 8.84 19.21 -7.63
CA SER A 29 9.28 19.86 -8.87
C SER A 29 8.25 19.68 -9.99
N ASP A 30 8.47 20.24 -11.15
CA ASP A 30 7.62 20.16 -12.34
C ASP A 30 7.77 18.84 -13.13
N VAL A 31 8.07 17.76 -12.43
CA VAL A 31 8.24 16.41 -12.99
C VAL A 31 6.95 15.61 -12.85
N PRO A 32 6.35 15.14 -13.97
CA PRO A 32 5.15 14.30 -13.91
C PRO A 32 5.39 12.99 -13.13
N SER A 33 4.37 12.49 -12.44
CA SER A 33 4.47 11.24 -11.69
C SER A 33 4.58 9.98 -12.57
N LYS A 34 4.29 10.11 -13.87
CA LYS A 34 4.41 9.06 -14.90
C LYS A 34 4.57 9.72 -16.27
N GLU A 35 5.08 8.96 -17.22
CA GLU A 35 5.16 9.39 -18.63
C GLU A 35 3.77 9.80 -19.17
N GLY A 36 3.70 10.94 -19.86
CA GLY A 36 2.44 11.52 -20.36
C GLY A 36 1.47 12.01 -19.29
N GLY A 37 1.89 12.08 -18.03
CA GLY A 37 1.11 12.66 -16.94
C GLY A 37 1.05 14.19 -17.00
N GLU A 38 0.15 14.79 -16.21
CA GLU A 38 0.08 16.23 -16.06
C GLU A 38 1.35 16.78 -15.41
N ILE A 39 1.86 17.92 -15.90
CA ILE A 39 3.00 18.60 -15.30
C ILE A 39 2.52 19.30 -14.02
N PRO A 40 3.05 18.91 -12.85
CA PRO A 40 2.70 19.55 -11.60
C PRO A 40 3.38 20.92 -11.46
N ARG A 41 2.82 21.77 -10.63
CA ARG A 41 3.49 22.99 -10.17
C ARG A 41 4.37 22.66 -8.95
N PRO A 42 5.62 23.12 -8.90
CA PRO A 42 6.43 23.02 -7.69
C PRO A 42 5.79 23.76 -6.52
N LEU A 43 5.81 23.15 -5.33
CA LEU A 43 5.35 23.78 -4.09
C LEU A 43 6.33 24.89 -3.65
N THR A 44 5.79 26.00 -3.16
CA THR A 44 6.58 26.99 -2.42
C THR A 44 6.91 26.47 -1.01
N VAL A 45 7.89 27.05 -0.34
CA VAL A 45 8.26 26.69 1.04
C VAL A 45 7.08 26.89 2.00
N GLU A 46 6.33 27.98 1.83
CA GLU A 46 5.14 28.25 2.66
C GLU A 46 4.05 27.17 2.47
N GLU A 47 3.82 26.74 1.22
CA GLU A 47 2.88 25.66 0.91
C GLU A 47 3.33 24.32 1.51
N ILE A 48 4.64 24.03 1.50
CA ILE A 48 5.21 22.86 2.16
C ILE A 48 4.87 22.87 3.65
N HIS A 49 5.14 23.97 4.35
CA HIS A 49 4.79 24.12 5.78
C HIS A 49 3.28 24.01 6.02
N HIS A 50 2.45 24.58 5.13
CA HIS A 50 1.01 24.45 5.22
C HIS A 50 0.55 22.99 5.11
N ILE A 51 1.11 22.23 4.16
CA ILE A 51 0.79 20.79 3.97
C ILE A 51 1.25 19.98 5.19
N VAL A 52 2.44 20.23 5.71
CA VAL A 52 2.92 19.59 6.96
C VAL A 52 1.89 19.73 8.07
N LYS A 53 1.39 20.97 8.31
CA LYS A 53 0.34 21.23 9.31
C LYS A 53 -0.94 20.42 9.01
N LYS A 54 -1.33 20.29 7.73
CA LYS A 54 -2.53 19.54 7.33
C LYS A 54 -2.40 18.03 7.62
N TYR A 55 -1.21 17.45 7.48
CA TYR A 55 -0.95 16.06 7.90
C TYR A 55 -1.17 15.89 9.41
N GLY A 56 -0.61 16.78 10.24
CA GLY A 56 -0.84 16.76 11.69
C GLY A 56 -2.31 16.90 12.07
N GLU A 57 -3.03 17.87 11.46
CA GLU A 57 -4.46 18.04 11.66
C GLU A 57 -5.28 16.82 11.25
N ALA A 58 -4.89 16.13 10.16
CA ALA A 58 -5.54 14.90 9.71
C ALA A 58 -5.33 13.75 10.70
N ALA A 59 -4.10 13.56 11.18
CA ALA A 59 -3.78 12.55 12.19
C ALA A 59 -4.54 12.81 13.50
N LYS A 60 -4.66 14.07 13.93
CA LYS A 60 -5.44 14.42 15.11
C LYS A 60 -6.92 14.08 14.98
N ARG A 61 -7.50 14.31 13.79
CA ARG A 61 -8.89 13.91 13.50
C ARG A 61 -9.05 12.39 13.50
N ALA A 62 -8.07 11.66 12.95
CA ALA A 62 -8.06 10.20 12.97
C ALA A 62 -8.07 9.66 14.42
N GLN A 63 -7.20 10.17 15.28
CA GLN A 63 -7.17 9.83 16.70
C GLN A 63 -8.51 10.13 17.39
N ALA A 64 -9.06 11.34 17.16
CA ALA A 64 -10.34 11.75 17.74
C ALA A 64 -11.53 10.90 17.23
N ALA A 65 -11.44 10.35 16.03
CA ALA A 65 -12.43 9.46 15.45
C ALA A 65 -12.34 8.01 15.97
N GLY A 66 -11.35 7.70 16.82
CA GLY A 66 -11.19 6.38 17.44
C GLY A 66 -10.41 5.36 16.61
N PHE A 67 -9.60 5.79 15.65
CA PHE A 67 -8.62 4.92 15.02
C PHE A 67 -7.52 4.56 16.02
N ASP A 68 -6.98 3.35 15.92
CA ASP A 68 -5.93 2.85 16.81
C ASP A 68 -4.52 3.28 16.38
N ALA A 69 -4.35 3.67 15.12
CA ALA A 69 -3.08 4.13 14.56
C ALA A 69 -3.29 5.02 13.34
N VAL A 70 -2.23 5.73 12.95
CA VAL A 70 -2.16 6.46 11.67
C VAL A 70 -0.99 5.93 10.85
N GLU A 71 -1.20 5.79 9.54
CA GLU A 71 -0.15 5.44 8.59
C GLU A 71 0.13 6.62 7.66
N ILE A 72 1.39 7.05 7.61
CA ILE A 72 1.86 8.10 6.70
C ILE A 72 2.34 7.42 5.43
N HIS A 73 1.78 7.83 4.28
CA HIS A 73 2.16 7.24 3.00
C HIS A 73 3.32 8.00 2.34
N ALA A 74 4.51 7.39 2.37
CA ALA A 74 5.75 7.95 1.84
C ALA A 74 6.31 7.19 0.61
N GLY A 75 5.47 6.42 -0.09
CA GLY A 75 5.86 5.62 -1.26
C GLY A 75 5.04 5.90 -2.51
N HIS A 76 5.27 5.12 -3.55
CA HIS A 76 4.39 4.91 -4.71
C HIS A 76 4.10 6.17 -5.54
N SER A 77 5.08 7.05 -5.71
CA SER A 77 4.96 8.31 -6.47
C SER A 77 3.91 9.29 -5.94
N TYR A 78 3.57 9.23 -4.64
CA TYR A 78 2.76 10.26 -3.99
C TYR A 78 3.65 11.38 -3.41
N LEU A 79 3.06 12.43 -2.85
CA LEU A 79 3.78 13.67 -2.57
C LEU A 79 5.07 13.47 -1.75
N ILE A 80 5.03 12.72 -0.65
CA ILE A 80 6.23 12.49 0.18
C ILE A 80 7.28 11.73 -0.63
N SER A 81 6.88 10.67 -1.36
CA SER A 81 7.77 9.94 -2.27
C SER A 81 8.38 10.85 -3.35
N GLN A 82 7.63 11.84 -3.85
CA GLN A 82 8.11 12.79 -4.85
C GLN A 82 9.20 13.73 -4.30
N PHE A 83 9.20 13.99 -3.00
CA PHE A 83 10.29 14.71 -2.35
C PHE A 83 11.50 13.82 -2.08
N LEU A 84 11.29 12.56 -1.69
CA LEU A 84 12.36 11.59 -1.39
C LEU A 84 13.12 11.17 -2.64
N SER A 85 12.44 10.98 -3.78
CA SER A 85 13.02 10.43 -5.00
C SER A 85 13.86 11.46 -5.76
N PRO A 86 15.12 11.14 -6.12
CA PRO A 86 15.94 12.01 -6.98
C PRO A 86 15.39 12.11 -8.42
N LEU A 87 14.51 11.19 -8.83
CA LEU A 87 13.84 11.23 -10.13
C LEU A 87 12.87 12.41 -10.24
N THR A 88 12.15 12.72 -9.17
CA THR A 88 11.07 13.70 -9.14
C THR A 88 11.42 14.98 -8.39
N ASN A 89 12.39 14.93 -7.47
CA ASN A 89 12.86 16.10 -6.74
C ASN A 89 14.08 16.72 -7.41
N LYS A 90 13.87 17.81 -8.13
CA LYS A 90 14.92 18.61 -8.81
C LYS A 90 15.14 19.96 -8.12
N ARG A 91 14.70 20.09 -6.86
CA ARG A 91 14.88 21.33 -6.08
C ARG A 91 16.34 21.58 -5.74
N THR A 92 16.67 22.88 -5.64
CA THR A 92 18.00 23.36 -5.26
C THR A 92 18.00 24.11 -3.92
N ASP A 93 16.84 24.17 -3.26
CA ASP A 93 16.67 24.75 -1.93
C ASP A 93 16.85 23.68 -0.83
N GLU A 94 16.48 24.04 0.41
CA GLU A 94 16.61 23.16 1.58
C GLU A 94 15.77 21.86 1.53
N PHE A 95 14.91 21.69 0.52
CA PHE A 95 14.10 20.48 0.30
C PHE A 95 14.61 19.60 -0.85
N GLY A 96 15.78 19.87 -1.42
CA GLY A 96 16.32 19.14 -2.57
C GLY A 96 17.83 18.95 -2.53
N GLY A 97 18.37 18.20 -3.49
CA GLY A 97 19.79 17.89 -3.59
C GLY A 97 20.19 16.68 -2.72
N SER A 98 20.76 16.90 -1.55
CA SER A 98 21.23 15.83 -0.65
C SER A 98 20.10 14.93 -0.15
N VAL A 99 20.42 13.71 0.30
CA VAL A 99 19.47 12.78 0.92
C VAL A 99 18.79 13.45 2.12
N GLU A 100 19.54 14.12 2.98
CA GLU A 100 18.99 14.86 4.13
C GLU A 100 17.94 15.89 3.70
N ASN A 101 18.24 16.71 2.70
CA ASN A 101 17.31 17.74 2.22
C ASN A 101 16.05 17.13 1.57
N ARG A 102 16.22 16.09 0.74
CA ARG A 102 15.06 15.39 0.16
C ARG A 102 14.18 14.73 1.23
N THR A 103 14.76 14.32 2.36
CA THR A 103 14.05 13.71 3.48
C THR A 103 13.36 14.74 4.38
N ARG A 104 13.77 16.00 4.35
CA ARG A 104 13.29 17.08 5.23
C ARG A 104 11.76 17.18 5.27
N PHE A 105 11.09 17.15 4.12
CA PHE A 105 9.63 17.21 4.09
C PHE A 105 8.98 16.02 4.79
N CYS A 106 9.48 14.82 4.56
CA CYS A 106 9.00 13.60 5.23
C CYS A 106 9.18 13.70 6.75
N ARG A 107 10.35 14.12 7.21
CA ARG A 107 10.67 14.32 8.62
C ARG A 107 9.72 15.33 9.27
N MET A 108 9.53 16.49 8.66
CA MET A 108 8.61 17.52 9.18
C MET A 108 7.17 17.01 9.31
N VAL A 109 6.69 16.22 8.34
CA VAL A 109 5.36 15.61 8.41
C VAL A 109 5.26 14.66 9.60
N ILE A 110 6.24 13.79 9.80
CA ILE A 110 6.27 12.81 10.88
C ILE A 110 6.32 13.52 12.25
N GLU A 111 7.22 14.49 12.40
CA GLU A 111 7.35 15.30 13.63
C GLU A 111 6.06 16.04 13.97
N GLU A 112 5.40 16.67 12.98
CA GLU A 112 4.12 17.36 13.21
C GLU A 112 3.00 16.38 13.55
N VAL A 113 2.94 15.21 12.90
CA VAL A 113 1.98 14.16 13.24
C VAL A 113 2.20 13.70 14.68
N ARG A 114 3.44 13.36 15.07
CA ARG A 114 3.79 12.94 16.43
C ARG A 114 3.40 13.99 17.47
N LYS A 115 3.71 15.25 17.20
CA LYS A 115 3.32 16.37 18.05
C LYS A 115 1.80 16.46 18.28
N GLN A 116 0.99 16.20 17.24
CA GLN A 116 -0.46 16.28 17.31
C GLN A 116 -1.12 15.10 18.02
N VAL A 117 -0.59 13.89 17.82
CA VAL A 117 -1.20 12.65 18.36
C VAL A 117 -0.59 12.22 19.70
N GLY A 118 0.57 12.77 20.08
CA GLY A 118 1.29 12.45 21.31
C GLY A 118 2.18 11.19 21.19
N PRO A 119 2.92 10.85 22.27
CA PRO A 119 3.99 9.86 22.21
C PRO A 119 3.49 8.41 22.15
N PHE A 120 2.24 8.14 22.48
CA PHE A 120 1.70 6.76 22.63
C PHE A 120 0.76 6.33 21.49
N PHE A 121 0.44 7.24 20.58
CA PHE A 121 -0.40 6.88 19.43
C PHE A 121 0.46 6.32 18.31
N PRO A 122 0.26 5.07 17.87
CA PRO A 122 1.13 4.44 16.89
C PRO A 122 1.15 5.17 15.54
N ILE A 123 2.36 5.39 15.01
CA ILE A 123 2.60 5.95 13.68
C ILE A 123 3.29 4.90 12.83
N LEU A 124 2.65 4.53 11.72
CA LEU A 124 3.23 3.67 10.71
C LEU A 124 3.79 4.54 9.56
N LEU A 125 4.88 4.12 8.97
CA LEU A 125 5.41 4.70 7.74
C LEU A 125 5.37 3.68 6.61
N ARG A 126 4.53 3.95 5.61
CA ARG A 126 4.51 3.14 4.39
C ARG A 126 5.46 3.74 3.36
N LEU A 127 6.42 2.95 2.90
CA LEU A 127 7.50 3.41 2.04
C LEU A 127 7.71 2.50 0.82
N SER A 128 8.34 3.04 -0.22
CA SER A 128 8.94 2.25 -1.31
C SER A 128 10.41 2.04 -0.99
N ALA A 129 10.74 0.87 -0.43
CA ALA A 129 12.11 0.56 0.03
C ALA A 129 13.13 0.48 -1.11
N ASP A 130 12.68 0.18 -2.30
CA ASP A 130 13.45 0.26 -3.54
C ASP A 130 12.49 0.74 -4.64
N GLU A 131 12.89 1.75 -5.39
CA GLU A 131 12.07 2.29 -6.48
C GLU A 131 12.10 1.41 -7.72
N LEU A 132 13.10 0.52 -7.83
CA LEU A 132 13.25 -0.47 -8.90
C LEU A 132 13.19 0.14 -10.30
N ILE A 133 13.82 1.32 -10.44
CA ILE A 133 13.94 2.08 -11.67
C ILE A 133 15.28 2.81 -11.69
N GLU A 134 15.92 2.88 -12.86
CA GLU A 134 17.21 3.53 -13.01
C GLU A 134 17.17 5.00 -12.54
N GLY A 135 18.14 5.37 -11.72
CA GLY A 135 18.26 6.72 -11.14
C GLY A 135 17.28 7.01 -9.99
N GLY A 136 16.45 6.03 -9.58
CA GLY A 136 15.61 6.10 -8.38
C GLY A 136 16.37 5.71 -7.12
N ASN A 137 15.72 5.85 -5.96
CA ASN A 137 16.29 5.38 -4.71
C ASN A 137 16.40 3.85 -4.71
N THR A 138 17.56 3.34 -4.34
CA THR A 138 17.81 1.93 -4.04
C THR A 138 17.42 1.60 -2.59
N LEU A 139 17.52 0.33 -2.22
CA LEU A 139 17.33 -0.07 -0.81
C LEU A 139 18.36 0.61 0.11
N GLU A 140 19.60 0.78 -0.32
CA GLU A 140 20.66 1.46 0.42
C GLU A 140 20.31 2.94 0.63
N ASP A 141 19.89 3.65 -0.41
CA ASP A 141 19.44 5.05 -0.30
C ASP A 141 18.24 5.18 0.66
N THR A 142 17.34 4.21 0.64
CA THR A 142 16.21 4.15 1.56
C THR A 142 16.66 3.96 2.99
N LEU A 143 17.57 3.04 3.24
CA LEU A 143 18.12 2.84 4.58
C LEU A 143 18.87 4.09 5.08
N GLU A 144 19.49 4.88 4.18
CA GLU A 144 20.10 6.16 4.54
C GLU A 144 19.06 7.21 4.94
N TYR A 145 18.02 7.44 4.12
CA TYR A 145 17.03 8.47 4.46
C TYR A 145 16.19 8.11 5.69
N LEU A 146 15.99 6.83 5.97
CA LEU A 146 15.26 6.39 7.17
C LEU A 146 16.01 6.75 8.46
N GLU A 147 17.33 6.92 8.44
CA GLU A 147 18.10 7.40 9.62
C GLU A 147 17.60 8.76 10.12
N TYR A 148 17.09 9.61 9.21
CA TYR A 148 16.60 10.95 9.56
C TYR A 148 15.17 10.99 10.13
N VAL A 149 14.42 9.87 10.05
CA VAL A 149 12.99 9.87 10.37
C VAL A 149 12.57 8.75 11.34
N GLN A 150 13.41 7.74 11.54
CA GLN A 150 13.04 6.50 12.23
C GLN A 150 12.62 6.70 13.70
N ASP A 151 13.11 7.74 14.38
CA ASP A 151 12.91 7.89 15.83
C ASP A 151 11.42 8.01 16.21
N GLU A 152 10.64 8.67 15.38
CA GLU A 152 9.21 8.93 15.61
C GLU A 152 8.28 7.89 14.97
N ILE A 153 8.83 6.85 14.31
CA ILE A 153 8.07 5.77 13.66
C ILE A 153 8.03 4.54 14.56
N ASP A 154 6.85 3.96 14.70
CA ASP A 154 6.64 2.75 15.50
C ASP A 154 6.71 1.47 14.65
N ILE A 155 6.21 1.50 13.41
CA ILE A 155 6.15 0.34 12.50
C ILE A 155 6.47 0.79 11.07
N PHE A 156 7.28 0.02 10.35
CA PHE A 156 7.50 0.23 8.92
C PHE A 156 6.63 -0.70 8.07
N ASP A 157 5.82 -0.13 7.17
CA ASP A 157 5.07 -0.86 6.14
C ASP A 157 5.88 -0.83 4.84
N VAL A 158 6.62 -1.92 4.58
CA VAL A 158 7.66 -1.95 3.56
C VAL A 158 7.12 -2.46 2.23
N SER A 159 7.00 -1.54 1.28
CA SER A 159 6.63 -1.79 -0.10
C SER A 159 7.79 -1.44 -1.05
N CYS A 160 7.55 -1.41 -2.36
CA CYS A 160 8.53 -1.01 -3.37
C CYS A 160 7.86 -0.46 -4.63
N GLY A 161 8.68 0.11 -5.51
CA GLY A 161 8.27 0.59 -6.82
C GLY A 161 7.60 1.96 -6.82
N LEU A 162 7.57 2.55 -8.00
CA LEU A 162 6.93 3.81 -8.34
C LEU A 162 5.90 3.61 -9.48
N ASN A 163 5.24 4.67 -9.93
CA ASN A 163 4.39 4.62 -11.12
C ASN A 163 5.15 4.18 -12.38
N GLY A 164 6.44 4.53 -12.50
CA GLY A 164 7.32 4.11 -13.59
C GLY A 164 7.76 2.63 -13.52
N SER A 165 7.65 2.01 -12.33
CA SER A 165 7.99 0.61 -12.06
C SER A 165 6.81 -0.15 -11.44
N ILE A 166 5.59 0.14 -11.91
CA ILE A 166 4.33 -0.32 -11.33
C ILE A 166 4.19 -1.85 -11.26
N GLN A 167 4.87 -2.59 -12.14
CA GLN A 167 4.90 -4.06 -12.11
C GLN A 167 5.49 -4.62 -10.82
N TYR A 168 6.36 -3.87 -10.14
CA TYR A 168 6.93 -4.24 -8.84
C TYR A 168 6.08 -3.73 -7.67
N GLN A 169 5.30 -2.67 -7.88
CA GLN A 169 4.34 -2.19 -6.89
C GLN A 169 3.11 -3.11 -6.80
N ILE A 170 2.65 -3.61 -7.96
CA ILE A 170 1.46 -4.46 -8.09
C ILE A 170 1.87 -5.76 -8.78
N ASP A 171 2.40 -6.69 -8.00
CA ASP A 171 2.97 -7.93 -8.47
C ASP A 171 2.04 -8.69 -9.44
N ALA A 172 2.61 -9.21 -10.52
CA ALA A 172 1.93 -10.08 -11.46
C ALA A 172 2.10 -11.57 -11.07
N ASN A 173 1.37 -12.44 -11.74
CA ASN A 173 1.31 -13.86 -11.42
C ASN A 173 2.64 -14.62 -11.63
N TYR A 174 3.51 -14.14 -12.49
CA TYR A 174 4.84 -14.73 -12.74
C TYR A 174 5.88 -14.40 -11.67
N MET A 175 5.58 -13.44 -10.78
CA MET A 175 6.47 -13.10 -9.68
C MET A 175 6.30 -14.11 -8.54
N LYS A 176 7.43 -14.54 -7.97
CA LYS A 176 7.47 -15.46 -6.83
C LYS A 176 6.72 -14.88 -5.64
N ASP A 177 6.02 -15.73 -4.90
CA ASP A 177 5.35 -15.32 -3.67
C ASP A 177 6.40 -14.88 -2.63
N GLY A 178 6.14 -13.73 -1.97
CA GLY A 178 7.02 -13.18 -0.94
C GLY A 178 8.40 -12.70 -1.45
N TRP A 179 8.59 -12.51 -2.76
CA TRP A 179 9.90 -12.27 -3.38
C TRP A 179 10.68 -11.08 -2.80
N ARG A 180 10.00 -10.13 -2.19
CA ARG A 180 10.60 -8.89 -1.66
C ARG A 180 10.75 -8.87 -0.14
N SER A 181 10.63 -10.01 0.56
CA SER A 181 10.78 -10.11 2.02
C SER A 181 12.16 -9.65 2.52
N TYR A 182 13.19 -9.65 1.66
CA TYR A 182 14.51 -9.12 1.97
C TYR A 182 14.52 -7.62 2.27
N MET A 183 13.56 -6.86 1.73
CA MET A 183 13.48 -5.41 1.96
C MET A 183 13.03 -5.09 3.41
N PRO A 184 11.89 -5.60 3.92
CA PRO A 184 11.55 -5.40 5.34
C PRO A 184 12.60 -6.01 6.28
N LYS A 185 13.25 -7.12 5.89
CA LYS A 185 14.37 -7.68 6.66
C LYS A 185 15.50 -6.67 6.85
N ALA A 186 15.97 -6.04 5.78
CA ALA A 186 17.04 -5.05 5.84
C ALA A 186 16.66 -3.84 6.72
N VAL A 187 15.41 -3.35 6.61
CA VAL A 187 14.90 -2.27 7.45
C VAL A 187 14.86 -2.69 8.93
N LYS A 188 14.34 -3.88 9.20
CA LYS A 188 14.25 -4.44 10.56
C LYS A 188 15.61 -4.65 11.19
N GLU A 189 16.55 -5.24 10.47
CA GLU A 189 17.92 -5.47 10.96
C GLU A 189 18.64 -4.17 11.28
N LYS A 190 18.44 -3.12 10.47
CA LYS A 190 19.10 -1.82 10.68
C LYS A 190 18.49 -1.03 11.84
N PHE A 191 17.16 -0.99 11.98
CA PHE A 191 16.49 -0.09 12.92
C PHE A 191 15.91 -0.79 14.16
N GLY A 192 15.83 -2.12 14.17
CA GLY A 192 15.28 -2.89 15.29
C GLY A 192 13.80 -2.65 15.56
N LYS A 193 13.03 -2.17 14.55
CA LYS A 193 11.62 -1.85 14.67
C LYS A 193 10.75 -2.87 13.95
N PRO A 194 9.48 -3.06 14.37
CA PRO A 194 8.55 -3.94 13.68
C PRO A 194 8.36 -3.54 12.22
N CYS A 195 8.37 -4.55 11.34
CA CYS A 195 8.18 -4.38 9.91
C CYS A 195 7.03 -5.23 9.39
N ILE A 196 6.26 -4.66 8.45
CA ILE A 196 5.24 -5.36 7.68
C ILE A 196 5.84 -5.76 6.34
N SER A 197 5.82 -7.06 6.02
CA SER A 197 6.15 -7.57 4.69
C SER A 197 4.89 -7.72 3.85
N MET A 198 4.97 -7.34 2.58
CA MET A 198 3.91 -7.54 1.61
C MET A 198 4.49 -7.93 0.25
N GLY A 199 3.64 -8.32 -0.67
CA GLY A 199 4.00 -8.64 -2.04
C GLY A 199 3.74 -10.09 -2.41
N ASN A 200 2.67 -10.26 -3.16
CA ASN A 200 2.26 -11.54 -3.73
C ASN A 200 2.15 -12.69 -2.71
N ILE A 201 1.90 -12.38 -1.44
CA ILE A 201 1.72 -13.40 -0.40
C ILE A 201 0.31 -13.98 -0.55
N ARG A 202 0.24 -15.20 -1.11
CA ARG A 202 -1.01 -15.89 -1.47
C ARG A 202 -1.17 -17.22 -0.74
N ASP A 203 -0.04 -17.82 -0.37
CA ASP A 203 0.02 -19.10 0.34
C ASP A 203 0.33 -18.86 1.82
N PRO A 204 -0.42 -19.48 2.76
CA PRO A 204 -0.14 -19.39 4.19
C PRO A 204 1.28 -19.83 4.55
N LYS A 205 1.81 -20.83 3.88
CA LYS A 205 3.18 -21.31 4.13
C LYS A 205 4.24 -20.27 3.83
N VAL A 206 4.02 -19.43 2.81
CA VAL A 206 4.94 -18.31 2.51
C VAL A 206 4.85 -17.23 3.58
N ALA A 207 3.64 -16.92 4.06
CA ALA A 207 3.45 -15.98 5.16
C ALA A 207 4.16 -16.45 6.45
N GLU A 208 3.94 -17.70 6.85
CA GLU A 208 4.59 -18.31 8.02
C GLU A 208 6.11 -18.37 7.88
N GLN A 209 6.62 -18.67 6.67
CA GLN A 209 8.06 -18.75 6.43
C GLN A 209 8.73 -17.38 6.60
N ILE A 210 8.13 -16.30 6.06
CA ILE A 210 8.64 -14.93 6.23
C ILE A 210 8.74 -14.55 7.71
N LEU A 211 7.72 -14.90 8.51
CA LEU A 211 7.73 -14.65 9.95
C LEU A 211 8.74 -15.51 10.69
N ALA A 212 8.82 -16.80 10.35
CA ALA A 212 9.77 -17.75 10.96
C ALA A 212 11.23 -17.41 10.67
N ASP A 213 11.53 -16.94 9.47
CA ASP A 213 12.87 -16.47 9.06
C ASP A 213 13.23 -15.12 9.71
N GLY A 214 12.29 -14.46 10.37
CA GLY A 214 12.48 -13.15 10.98
C GLY A 214 12.58 -12.01 10.00
N ASP A 215 12.21 -12.22 8.73
CA ASP A 215 12.27 -11.20 7.68
C ASP A 215 11.29 -10.05 7.94
N ALA A 216 10.20 -10.32 8.66
CA ALA A 216 9.22 -9.32 9.09
C ALA A 216 8.51 -9.78 10.38
N ASP A 217 7.74 -8.88 11.00
CA ASP A 217 6.93 -9.18 12.19
C ASP A 217 5.45 -9.32 11.87
N LEU A 218 5.02 -8.74 10.74
CA LEU A 218 3.65 -8.71 10.28
C LEU A 218 3.58 -8.96 8.78
N ILE A 219 2.43 -9.50 8.32
CA ILE A 219 2.15 -9.75 6.91
C ILE A 219 1.05 -8.83 6.41
N GLY A 220 1.36 -8.03 5.39
CA GLY A 220 0.41 -7.17 4.69
C GLY A 220 -0.27 -7.87 3.51
N MET A 221 -1.59 -7.94 3.52
CA MET A 221 -2.38 -8.60 2.48
C MET A 221 -3.46 -7.68 1.93
N GLY A 222 -3.48 -7.47 0.62
CA GLY A 222 -4.55 -6.75 -0.08
C GLY A 222 -5.35 -7.67 -0.99
N ARG A 223 -4.80 -8.00 -2.16
CA ARG A 223 -5.46 -8.81 -3.19
C ARG A 223 -5.83 -10.23 -2.73
N GLY A 224 -5.04 -10.80 -1.80
CA GLY A 224 -5.36 -12.07 -1.15
C GLY A 224 -6.72 -12.04 -0.44
N LEU A 225 -6.98 -10.96 0.32
CA LEU A 225 -8.24 -10.78 1.04
C LEU A 225 -9.40 -10.36 0.13
N ILE A 226 -9.14 -9.72 -1.02
CA ILE A 226 -10.16 -9.51 -2.05
C ILE A 226 -10.62 -10.85 -2.65
N ALA A 227 -9.68 -11.76 -2.90
CA ALA A 227 -9.99 -13.10 -3.41
C ALA A 227 -10.68 -13.97 -2.36
N GLU A 228 -10.21 -13.95 -1.11
CA GLU A 228 -10.72 -14.74 0.00
C GLU A 228 -10.83 -13.90 1.28
N PRO A 229 -11.97 -13.27 1.55
CA PRO A 229 -12.16 -12.47 2.76
C PRO A 229 -12.00 -13.25 4.08
N ALA A 230 -12.28 -14.57 4.05
CA ALA A 230 -12.14 -15.44 5.19
C ALA A 230 -10.77 -16.13 5.31
N TRP A 231 -9.75 -15.63 4.60
CA TRP A 231 -8.42 -16.25 4.49
C TRP A 231 -7.85 -16.60 5.88
N VAL A 232 -7.75 -15.62 6.77
CA VAL A 232 -7.19 -15.81 8.13
C VAL A 232 -8.02 -16.83 8.92
N ASN A 233 -9.35 -16.73 8.90
CA ASN A 233 -10.22 -17.64 9.62
C ASN A 233 -10.12 -19.08 9.09
N LYS A 234 -9.99 -19.28 7.78
CA LYS A 234 -9.80 -20.59 7.18
C LYS A 234 -8.45 -21.20 7.55
N VAL A 235 -7.38 -20.40 7.52
CA VAL A 235 -6.04 -20.86 7.94
C VAL A 235 -6.04 -21.24 9.41
N ALA A 236 -6.57 -20.37 10.28
CA ALA A 236 -6.66 -20.66 11.71
C ALA A 236 -7.49 -21.93 12.04
N ALA A 237 -8.42 -22.30 11.16
CA ALA A 237 -9.24 -23.51 11.29
C ALA A 237 -8.62 -24.76 10.60
N GLY A 238 -7.40 -24.68 10.05
CA GLY A 238 -6.76 -25.79 9.30
C GLY A 238 -7.45 -26.13 7.98
N LYS A 239 -8.10 -25.15 7.35
CA LYS A 239 -8.86 -25.30 6.10
C LYS A 239 -8.19 -24.60 4.91
N GLU A 240 -6.87 -24.72 4.80
CA GLU A 240 -6.09 -24.09 3.71
C GLU A 240 -6.47 -24.61 2.32
N CYS A 241 -6.94 -25.87 2.22
CA CYS A 241 -7.42 -26.45 0.97
C CYS A 241 -8.69 -25.75 0.44
N ASP A 242 -9.46 -25.09 1.31
CA ASP A 242 -10.67 -24.34 0.94
C ASP A 242 -10.39 -22.89 0.56
N LEU A 243 -9.12 -22.47 0.53
CA LEU A 243 -8.76 -21.10 0.20
C LEU A 243 -8.93 -20.81 -1.29
N ARG A 244 -9.65 -19.76 -1.60
CA ARG A 244 -9.70 -19.14 -2.92
C ARG A 244 -8.48 -18.24 -3.11
N LYS A 245 -7.36 -18.83 -3.56
CA LYS A 245 -6.08 -18.10 -3.70
C LYS A 245 -6.17 -17.05 -4.79
N CYS A 246 -5.63 -15.85 -4.52
CA CYS A 246 -5.45 -14.81 -5.53
C CYS A 246 -4.51 -15.32 -6.63
N ILE A 247 -4.90 -15.17 -7.89
CA ILE A 247 -4.08 -15.57 -9.06
C ILE A 247 -3.21 -14.43 -9.60
N SER A 248 -3.17 -13.29 -8.92
CA SER A 248 -2.40 -12.09 -9.30
C SER A 248 -2.58 -11.63 -10.76
N CYS A 249 -3.78 -11.81 -11.30
CA CYS A 249 -4.14 -11.40 -12.67
C CYS A 249 -4.25 -9.89 -12.83
N ASN A 250 -4.44 -9.14 -11.76
CA ASN A 250 -4.63 -7.69 -11.72
C ASN A 250 -5.81 -7.12 -12.54
N ILE A 251 -6.62 -7.94 -13.17
CA ILE A 251 -7.66 -7.52 -14.12
C ILE A 251 -8.80 -6.76 -13.44
N GLY A 252 -9.52 -7.44 -12.55
CA GLY A 252 -10.74 -6.89 -11.93
C GLY A 252 -10.47 -5.96 -10.73
N CYS A 253 -9.35 -6.08 -10.06
CA CYS A 253 -8.97 -5.24 -8.93
C CYS A 253 -8.15 -4.02 -9.37
N ALA A 254 -6.84 -4.19 -9.52
CA ALA A 254 -5.92 -3.10 -9.88
C ALA A 254 -6.27 -2.49 -11.24
N GLY A 255 -6.53 -3.29 -12.27
CA GLY A 255 -6.88 -2.81 -13.61
C GLY A 255 -8.15 -1.97 -13.61
N ASN A 256 -9.23 -2.44 -12.97
CA ASN A 256 -10.46 -1.64 -12.87
C ASN A 256 -10.23 -0.34 -12.10
N ARG A 257 -9.55 -0.40 -10.94
CA ARG A 257 -9.39 0.77 -10.07
C ARG A 257 -8.40 1.78 -10.64
N ILE A 258 -7.22 1.32 -11.10
CA ILE A 258 -6.13 2.20 -11.55
C ILE A 258 -6.29 2.55 -13.02
N GLY A 259 -6.52 1.54 -13.88
CA GLY A 259 -6.61 1.74 -15.33
C GLY A 259 -7.90 2.43 -15.78
N PHE A 260 -9.05 2.05 -15.20
CA PHE A 260 -10.35 2.49 -15.68
C PHE A 260 -11.17 3.31 -14.69
N ASN A 261 -10.69 3.52 -13.47
CA ASN A 261 -11.42 4.19 -12.38
C ASN A 261 -12.84 3.60 -12.16
N ARG A 262 -12.95 2.29 -12.20
CA ARG A 262 -14.19 1.53 -12.00
C ARG A 262 -14.16 0.85 -10.63
N PRO A 263 -15.32 0.46 -10.07
CA PRO A 263 -15.38 -0.41 -8.90
C PRO A 263 -14.57 -1.70 -9.12
N ILE A 264 -13.94 -2.18 -8.05
CA ILE A 264 -13.17 -3.41 -8.12
C ILE A 264 -14.08 -4.62 -8.36
N ARG A 265 -13.49 -5.64 -9.00
CA ARG A 265 -14.03 -6.99 -9.15
C ARG A 265 -12.91 -7.98 -8.91
N CYS A 266 -13.22 -9.23 -8.77
CA CYS A 266 -12.21 -10.27 -8.69
C CYS A 266 -12.55 -11.42 -9.64
N THR A 267 -11.54 -11.91 -10.37
CA THR A 267 -11.69 -13.03 -11.32
C THR A 267 -12.10 -14.32 -10.61
N VAL A 268 -11.64 -14.53 -9.37
CA VAL A 268 -11.88 -15.76 -8.60
C VAL A 268 -12.88 -15.58 -7.48
N ASN A 269 -13.34 -14.37 -7.20
CA ASN A 269 -14.35 -14.10 -6.17
C ASN A 269 -15.49 -13.25 -6.75
N PRO A 270 -16.62 -13.86 -7.13
CA PRO A 270 -17.76 -13.14 -7.69
C PRO A 270 -18.47 -12.23 -6.70
N SER A 271 -18.30 -12.47 -5.38
CA SER A 271 -19.02 -11.73 -4.33
C SER A 271 -18.43 -10.34 -4.01
N VAL A 272 -17.34 -9.93 -4.68
CA VAL A 272 -16.70 -8.63 -4.40
C VAL A 272 -17.65 -7.48 -4.75
N LEU A 273 -17.99 -6.66 -3.75
CA LEU A 273 -18.93 -5.52 -3.82
C LEU A 273 -20.39 -5.88 -4.17
N GLU A 274 -20.73 -7.15 -4.24
CA GLU A 274 -22.10 -7.58 -4.58
C GLU A 274 -22.99 -7.80 -3.36
N GLY A 275 -22.47 -7.62 -2.15
CA GLY A 275 -23.22 -7.76 -0.91
C GLY A 275 -23.90 -9.13 -0.79
N ASP A 276 -25.22 -9.11 -0.59
CA ASP A 276 -26.02 -10.31 -0.37
C ASP A 276 -26.46 -11.03 -1.65
N VAL A 277 -26.22 -10.45 -2.85
CA VAL A 277 -26.62 -11.02 -4.13
C VAL A 277 -26.08 -12.44 -4.35
N TYR A 278 -24.87 -12.71 -3.87
CA TYR A 278 -24.23 -14.03 -3.98
C TYR A 278 -24.31 -14.86 -2.69
N LYS A 279 -25.14 -14.49 -1.73
CA LYS A 279 -25.38 -15.37 -0.59
C LYS A 279 -26.11 -16.62 -1.06
N LYS A 280 -25.51 -17.79 -0.83
CA LYS A 280 -26.16 -19.07 -1.08
C LYS A 280 -27.46 -19.12 -0.28
N GLN A 281 -28.61 -19.22 -0.96
CA GLN A 281 -29.89 -19.41 -0.32
C GLN A 281 -30.17 -20.91 -0.21
N HIS A 282 -30.53 -21.39 0.97
CA HIS A 282 -31.01 -22.76 1.12
C HIS A 282 -32.38 -22.90 0.46
N VAL A 283 -32.46 -23.80 -0.51
CA VAL A 283 -33.72 -24.18 -1.13
C VAL A 283 -34.33 -25.30 -0.27
N ASN A 284 -35.51 -25.04 0.30
CA ASN A 284 -36.21 -26.01 1.18
C ASN A 284 -36.90 -27.18 0.41
N LYS A 285 -36.55 -27.40 -0.85
CA LYS A 285 -37.08 -28.49 -1.66
C LYS A 285 -35.92 -29.33 -2.21
N ASN A 286 -36.01 -30.64 -1.98
CA ASN A 286 -35.19 -31.58 -2.71
C ASN A 286 -35.65 -31.61 -4.16
N CYS A 287 -34.77 -31.21 -5.09
CA CYS A 287 -35.01 -31.28 -6.52
C CYS A 287 -33.81 -31.97 -7.19
N ASN A 288 -34.08 -32.68 -8.27
CA ASN A 288 -33.02 -33.21 -9.13
C ASN A 288 -32.59 -32.12 -10.08
N VAL A 289 -31.29 -31.76 -10.06
CA VAL A 289 -30.70 -30.76 -10.95
C VAL A 289 -29.72 -31.46 -11.88
N VAL A 290 -29.86 -31.19 -13.17
CA VAL A 290 -28.91 -31.69 -14.18
C VAL A 290 -28.07 -30.51 -14.64
N VAL A 291 -26.75 -30.60 -14.45
CA VAL A 291 -25.79 -29.60 -14.92
C VAL A 291 -25.15 -30.11 -16.21
N ILE A 292 -25.38 -29.40 -17.31
CA ILE A 292 -24.82 -29.74 -18.64
C ILE A 292 -23.58 -28.89 -18.90
N GLY A 293 -22.42 -29.51 -18.83
CA GLY A 293 -21.11 -28.90 -19.04
C GLY A 293 -20.25 -28.83 -17.78
N GLY A 294 -18.99 -29.26 -17.89
CA GLY A 294 -17.99 -29.30 -16.84
C GLY A 294 -17.01 -28.11 -16.84
N GLY A 295 -17.38 -26.98 -17.45
CA GLY A 295 -16.61 -25.75 -17.34
C GLY A 295 -16.82 -25.04 -16.01
N THR A 296 -16.17 -23.88 -15.80
CA THR A 296 -16.21 -23.14 -14.53
C THR A 296 -17.63 -22.86 -14.03
N ALA A 297 -18.55 -22.48 -14.94
CA ALA A 297 -19.94 -22.23 -14.59
C ALA A 297 -20.70 -23.50 -14.17
N GLY A 298 -20.44 -24.61 -14.86
CA GLY A 298 -21.10 -25.89 -14.53
C GLY A 298 -20.58 -26.48 -13.22
N LEU A 299 -19.27 -26.37 -12.96
CA LEU A 299 -18.68 -26.81 -11.69
C LEU A 299 -19.22 -25.97 -10.52
N GLU A 300 -19.29 -24.64 -10.69
CA GLU A 300 -19.85 -23.76 -9.64
C GLU A 300 -21.32 -24.03 -9.37
N ALA A 301 -22.10 -24.39 -10.41
CA ALA A 301 -23.51 -24.73 -10.27
C ALA A 301 -23.73 -26.11 -9.59
N ALA A 302 -22.73 -26.99 -9.62
CA ALA A 302 -22.80 -28.33 -9.02
C ALA A 302 -22.32 -28.38 -7.57
N CYS A 303 -21.62 -27.33 -7.08
CA CYS A 303 -21.15 -27.19 -5.70
C CYS A 303 -22.14 -26.47 -4.80
#